data_b5fa06225e530b8363380af7b1be51e1
#
_entry.id   b5fa06225e530b8363380af7b1be51e1
#
_cell.length_a   1.000
_cell.length_b   1.000
_cell.length_c   1.000
_cell.angle_alpha   90.00
_cell.angle_beta   90.00
_cell.angle_gamma   90.00
#
_symmetry.space_group_name_H-M   'P 1'
#
loop_
_entity.id
_entity.type
_entity.pdbx_description
1 polymer ?
#
loop_
_entity_poly.entity_id
_entity_poly.type
_entity_poly.pdbx_seq_one_letter_code
_entity_poly.pdbx_strand_id
1 'polypeptide(L)'
;VYKRPVSNALKCFVMGTNDLSTELGSEEDLKRTALQTSFEKCMMASKAYKISILDGVFNDIKDSEGFEQECVYSHGLGFDGKTLIHPSQINICNKIFTPTPDQLEKARSIVSAFEKARKEDPEVGVIVFEGSQIEELHVAHARRILEAEKLIMEVSKDNESIPIEVKSGSKYKIGNFFEDFSMGQKISHATPRTITLGDCSLYTALYGSRYALHSSSEFAKQLSLKESPVDDFLLFNIAFGK
;
A
#
# COMPACT_ATOMS: atom_id res chain seq x y z
N VAL A 1 -12.50 13.57 -23.37
CA VAL A 1 -11.68 12.94 -22.35
C VAL A 1 -12.15 11.48 -22.25
N TYR A 2 -11.37 10.55 -22.73
CA TYR A 2 -11.67 9.12 -22.66
C TYR A 2 -11.55 8.68 -21.19
N LYS A 3 -12.67 8.53 -20.49
CA LYS A 3 -12.73 7.80 -19.22
C LYS A 3 -12.57 6.31 -19.50
N ARG A 4 -11.35 5.80 -19.53
CA ARG A 4 -11.17 4.36 -19.33
C ARG A 4 -11.67 4.02 -17.93
N PRO A 5 -12.54 3.02 -17.76
CA PRO A 5 -12.89 2.57 -16.45
C PRO A 5 -11.59 2.08 -15.79
N VAL A 6 -11.19 2.74 -14.70
CA VAL A 6 -10.12 2.21 -13.84
C VAL A 6 -10.64 0.86 -13.35
N SER A 7 -9.93 -0.20 -13.68
CA SER A 7 -10.27 -1.53 -13.19
C SER A 7 -10.37 -1.44 -11.66
N ASN A 8 -11.45 -1.96 -11.07
CA ASN A 8 -11.61 -2.07 -9.61
C ASN A 8 -10.50 -2.91 -8.93
N ALA A 9 -9.57 -3.44 -9.70
CA ALA A 9 -8.43 -4.21 -9.25
C ALA A 9 -7.32 -3.36 -8.60
N LEU A 10 -7.09 -2.12 -9.10
CA LEU A 10 -6.07 -1.24 -8.54
C LEU A 10 -6.65 -0.50 -7.32
N LYS A 11 -6.13 -0.81 -6.14
CA LYS A 11 -6.59 -0.27 -4.86
C LYS A 11 -5.62 0.72 -4.24
N CYS A 12 -4.33 0.57 -4.51
CA CYS A 12 -3.28 1.32 -3.86
C CYS A 12 -2.08 1.53 -4.77
N PHE A 13 -1.44 2.70 -4.67
CA PHE A 13 -0.09 2.95 -5.14
C PHE A 13 0.89 2.82 -3.97
N VAL A 14 2.07 2.31 -4.25
CA VAL A 14 3.21 2.32 -3.31
C VAL A 14 4.36 3.02 -3.99
N MET A 15 4.92 4.04 -3.36
CA MET A 15 6.08 4.75 -3.89
C MET A 15 7.36 3.96 -3.66
N GLY A 16 8.01 3.53 -4.73
CA GLY A 16 9.34 2.89 -4.68
C GLY A 16 10.44 3.95 -4.60
N THR A 17 10.58 4.59 -3.44
CA THR A 17 11.45 5.76 -3.26
C THR A 17 12.92 5.44 -3.47
N ASN A 18 13.41 4.28 -3.03
CA ASN A 18 14.80 3.85 -3.20
C ASN A 18 15.16 3.69 -4.69
N ASP A 19 14.32 2.96 -5.41
CA ASP A 19 14.53 2.72 -6.83
C ASP A 19 14.47 4.03 -7.61
N LEU A 20 13.49 4.88 -7.29
CA LEU A 20 13.32 6.17 -7.95
C LEU A 20 14.49 7.11 -7.68
N SER A 21 15.02 7.18 -6.45
CA SER A 21 16.21 7.96 -6.12
C SER A 21 17.44 7.47 -6.89
N THR A 22 17.59 6.16 -6.98
CA THR A 22 18.70 5.53 -7.74
C THR A 22 18.61 5.86 -9.21
N GLU A 23 17.44 5.73 -9.84
CA GLU A 23 17.23 6.04 -11.26
C GLU A 23 17.43 7.52 -11.57
N LEU A 24 17.07 8.41 -10.64
CA LEU A 24 17.31 9.86 -10.77
C LEU A 24 18.76 10.26 -10.47
N GLY A 25 19.58 9.36 -9.91
CA GLY A 25 20.94 9.67 -9.45
C GLY A 25 20.96 10.73 -8.35
N SER A 26 19.90 10.78 -7.53
CA SER A 26 19.74 11.78 -6.49
C SER A 26 20.38 11.32 -5.18
N GLU A 27 20.91 12.28 -4.42
CA GLU A 27 21.34 12.06 -3.05
C GLU A 27 20.13 12.02 -2.11
N GLU A 28 20.22 11.25 -1.04
CA GLU A 28 19.19 11.21 0.00
C GLU A 28 19.25 12.49 0.83
N ASP A 29 18.12 13.19 0.96
CA ASP A 29 17.91 14.27 1.91
C ASP A 29 16.62 14.06 2.69
N LEU A 30 16.54 14.60 3.92
CA LEU A 30 15.38 14.48 4.79
C LEU A 30 14.08 15.04 4.17
N LYS A 31 14.19 15.98 3.25
CA LYS A 31 13.05 16.58 2.54
C LYS A 31 12.71 15.85 1.26
N ARG A 32 13.54 14.88 0.85
CA ARG A 32 13.38 14.12 -0.39
C ARG A 32 13.10 15.03 -1.60
N THR A 33 13.88 16.11 -1.71
CA THR A 33 13.69 17.21 -2.66
C THR A 33 13.59 16.73 -4.10
N ALA A 34 14.45 15.77 -4.47
CA ALA A 34 14.46 15.19 -5.82
C ALA A 34 13.17 14.41 -6.16
N LEU A 35 12.45 13.90 -5.16
CA LEU A 35 11.25 13.08 -5.33
C LEU A 35 9.96 13.91 -5.30
N GLN A 36 9.99 15.18 -4.91
CA GLN A 36 8.79 16.00 -4.70
C GLN A 36 7.87 16.04 -5.91
N THR A 37 8.42 16.29 -7.11
CA THR A 37 7.62 16.31 -8.34
C THR A 37 6.93 14.97 -8.61
N SER A 38 7.60 13.86 -8.30
CA SER A 38 7.03 12.53 -8.46
C SER A 38 5.93 12.26 -7.44
N PHE A 39 6.12 12.67 -6.19
CA PHE A 39 5.10 12.60 -5.14
C PHE A 39 3.84 13.38 -5.53
N GLU A 40 4.00 14.63 -5.94
CA GLU A 40 2.88 15.48 -6.33
C GLU A 40 2.08 14.89 -7.50
N LYS A 41 2.76 14.40 -8.54
CA LYS A 41 2.10 13.78 -9.70
C LYS A 41 1.35 12.50 -9.31
N CYS A 42 1.98 11.63 -8.53
CA CYS A 42 1.34 10.39 -8.08
C CYS A 42 0.19 10.69 -7.10
N MET A 43 0.35 11.69 -6.23
CA MET A 43 -0.69 12.13 -5.32
C MET A 43 -1.91 12.66 -6.08
N MET A 44 -1.72 13.56 -7.03
CA MET A 44 -2.81 14.09 -7.86
C MET A 44 -3.53 12.96 -8.61
N ALA A 45 -2.79 12.02 -9.17
CA ALA A 45 -3.36 10.87 -9.84
C ALA A 45 -4.18 9.99 -8.88
N SER A 46 -3.63 9.67 -7.70
CA SER A 46 -4.30 8.85 -6.70
C SER A 46 -5.63 9.46 -6.25
N LYS A 47 -5.62 10.76 -5.94
CA LYS A 47 -6.84 11.48 -5.49
C LYS A 47 -7.86 11.62 -6.63
N ALA A 48 -7.43 11.87 -7.88
CA ALA A 48 -8.33 11.94 -9.04
C ALA A 48 -9.07 10.62 -9.30
N TYR A 49 -8.41 9.48 -9.05
CA TYR A 49 -8.99 8.15 -9.26
C TYR A 49 -9.49 7.49 -7.97
N LYS A 50 -9.42 8.18 -6.82
CA LYS A 50 -9.82 7.65 -5.50
C LYS A 50 -9.09 6.35 -5.14
N ILE A 51 -7.80 6.31 -5.41
CA ILE A 51 -6.89 5.20 -5.10
C ILE A 51 -6.03 5.63 -3.92
N SER A 52 -5.83 4.76 -2.94
CA SER A 52 -4.91 5.02 -1.83
C SER A 52 -3.47 5.11 -2.31
N ILE A 53 -2.66 5.91 -1.63
CA ILE A 53 -1.23 6.03 -1.93
C ILE A 53 -0.41 5.92 -0.65
N LEU A 54 0.56 5.01 -0.66
CA LEU A 54 1.49 4.79 0.44
C LEU A 54 2.87 5.32 0.07
N ASP A 55 3.48 5.97 1.02
CA ASP A 55 4.86 6.42 0.91
C ASP A 55 5.85 5.24 0.95
N GLY A 56 7.07 5.47 0.49
CA GLY A 56 8.14 4.49 0.46
C GLY A 56 8.73 4.18 1.84
N VAL A 57 9.72 3.30 1.86
CA VAL A 57 10.41 2.87 3.08
C VAL A 57 11.36 3.95 3.62
N PHE A 58 11.65 3.88 4.92
CA PHE A 58 12.72 4.62 5.57
C PHE A 58 13.81 3.64 5.98
N ASN A 59 15.03 3.83 5.44
CA ASN A 59 16.07 2.82 5.48
C ASN A 59 16.83 2.75 6.81
N ASP A 60 17.01 3.88 7.51
CA ASP A 60 17.72 3.88 8.79
C ASP A 60 16.79 3.47 9.95
N ILE A 61 16.77 2.17 10.25
CA ILE A 61 15.93 1.59 11.32
C ILE A 61 16.33 2.06 12.72
N LYS A 62 17.51 2.69 12.90
CA LYS A 62 18.00 3.19 14.19
C LYS A 62 17.62 4.66 14.41
N ASP A 63 17.36 5.40 13.36
CA ASP A 63 16.96 6.80 13.42
C ASP A 63 15.43 6.93 13.54
N SER A 64 14.93 6.77 14.77
CA SER A 64 13.49 6.91 15.06
C SER A 64 13.00 8.34 14.90
N GLU A 65 13.84 9.34 15.14
CA GLU A 65 13.45 10.75 15.02
C GLU A 65 13.32 11.15 13.54
N GLY A 66 14.29 10.80 12.70
CA GLY A 66 14.20 11.01 11.26
C GLY A 66 13.03 10.28 10.65
N PHE A 67 12.74 9.05 11.11
CA PHE A 67 11.55 8.31 10.68
C PHE A 67 10.25 9.05 11.06
N GLU A 68 10.13 9.56 12.29
CA GLU A 68 8.95 10.33 12.72
C GLU A 68 8.77 11.61 11.88
N GLN A 69 9.85 12.33 11.63
CA GLN A 69 9.83 13.54 10.78
C GLN A 69 9.40 13.21 9.35
N GLU A 70 9.88 12.12 8.77
CA GLU A 70 9.48 11.69 7.45
C GLU A 70 8.01 11.26 7.40
N CYS A 71 7.50 10.57 8.41
CA CYS A 71 6.06 10.24 8.52
C CYS A 71 5.19 11.50 8.58
N VAL A 72 5.58 12.50 9.40
CA VAL A 72 4.86 13.79 9.49
C VAL A 72 4.86 14.51 8.15
N TYR A 73 6.00 14.54 7.47
CA TYR A 73 6.11 15.13 6.14
C TYR A 73 5.19 14.43 5.12
N SER A 74 5.24 13.10 5.07
CA SER A 74 4.41 12.30 4.16
C SER A 74 2.91 12.48 4.42
N HIS A 75 2.52 12.45 5.69
CA HIS A 75 1.13 12.70 6.09
C HIS A 75 0.68 14.11 5.67
N GLY A 76 1.56 15.12 5.85
CA GLY A 76 1.31 16.49 5.42
C GLY A 76 1.16 16.64 3.90
N LEU A 77 1.85 15.83 3.10
CA LEU A 77 1.67 15.77 1.64
C LEU A 77 0.35 15.09 1.23
N GLY A 78 -0.31 14.34 2.12
CA GLY A 78 -1.57 13.65 1.85
C GLY A 78 -1.43 12.17 1.51
N PHE A 79 -0.30 11.54 1.82
CA PHE A 79 -0.20 10.08 1.80
C PHE A 79 -1.17 9.46 2.79
N ASP A 80 -1.71 8.30 2.44
CA ASP A 80 -2.67 7.57 3.28
C ASP A 80 -1.96 6.62 4.28
N GLY A 81 -0.65 6.45 4.14
CA GLY A 81 0.20 5.60 4.98
C GLY A 81 1.62 5.51 4.45
N LYS A 82 2.40 4.59 5.02
CA LYS A 82 3.80 4.39 4.68
C LYS A 82 4.16 2.91 4.71
N THR A 83 5.04 2.46 3.80
CA THR A 83 5.60 1.11 3.86
C THR A 83 6.69 1.03 4.93
N LEU A 84 6.70 -0.06 5.67
CA LEU A 84 7.59 -0.26 6.82
C LEU A 84 8.48 -1.48 6.58
N ILE A 85 9.73 -1.40 7.04
CA ILE A 85 10.71 -2.49 6.91
C ILE A 85 11.18 -3.03 8.27
N HIS A 86 10.72 -2.44 9.38
CA HIS A 86 11.09 -2.88 10.72
C HIS A 86 9.95 -2.71 11.72
N PRO A 87 9.75 -3.63 12.69
CA PRO A 87 8.67 -3.53 13.68
C PRO A 87 8.72 -2.27 14.54
N SER A 88 9.90 -1.71 14.82
CA SER A 88 10.03 -0.46 15.58
C SER A 88 9.34 0.75 14.93
N GLN A 89 9.13 0.69 13.62
CA GLN A 89 8.49 1.76 12.85
C GLN A 89 6.95 1.76 12.99
N ILE A 90 6.34 0.64 13.40
CA ILE A 90 4.88 0.46 13.40
C ILE A 90 4.19 1.48 14.30
N ASN A 91 4.60 1.59 15.55
CA ASN A 91 3.93 2.46 16.53
C ASN A 91 4.01 3.94 16.14
N ILE A 92 5.18 4.37 15.63
CA ILE A 92 5.39 5.75 15.18
C ILE A 92 4.51 6.05 13.98
N CYS A 93 4.51 5.18 12.99
CA CYS A 93 3.69 5.33 11.79
C CYS A 93 2.20 5.37 12.14
N ASN A 94 1.71 4.43 12.92
CA ASN A 94 0.31 4.38 13.34
C ASN A 94 -0.11 5.65 14.09
N LYS A 95 0.74 6.15 15.01
CA LYS A 95 0.47 7.39 15.74
C LYS A 95 0.25 8.60 14.81
N ILE A 96 1.03 8.69 13.73
CA ILE A 96 0.98 9.86 12.83
C ILE A 96 -0.15 9.76 11.82
N PHE A 97 -0.41 8.57 11.30
CA PHE A 97 -1.44 8.36 10.28
C PHE A 97 -2.84 8.09 10.85
N THR A 98 -2.97 7.90 12.17
CA THR A 98 -4.27 7.79 12.83
C THR A 98 -4.83 9.18 13.15
N PRO A 99 -6.10 9.47 12.83
CA PRO A 99 -6.72 10.73 13.20
C PRO A 99 -6.69 10.98 14.71
N THR A 100 -6.35 12.19 15.11
CA THR A 100 -6.35 12.58 16.53
C THR A 100 -7.77 12.74 17.06
N PRO A 101 -7.99 12.62 18.40
CA PRO A 101 -9.30 12.87 19.02
C PRO A 101 -9.89 14.23 18.63
N ASP A 102 -9.07 15.28 18.59
CA ASP A 102 -9.49 16.63 18.24
C ASP A 102 -9.95 16.72 16.76
N GLN A 103 -9.22 16.02 15.86
CA GLN A 103 -9.63 15.95 14.45
C GLN A 103 -10.96 15.21 14.29
N LEU A 104 -11.17 14.16 15.05
CA LEU A 104 -12.41 13.37 15.04
C LEU A 104 -13.59 14.18 15.58
N GLU A 105 -13.40 14.89 16.70
CA GLU A 105 -14.43 15.75 17.29
C GLU A 105 -14.82 16.87 16.32
N LYS A 106 -13.83 17.55 15.75
CA LYS A 106 -14.05 18.59 14.74
C LYS A 106 -14.77 18.04 13.51
N ALA A 107 -14.38 16.86 13.03
CA ALA A 107 -15.03 16.23 11.89
C ALA A 107 -16.50 15.89 12.17
N ARG A 108 -16.82 15.34 13.36
CA ARG A 108 -18.21 15.07 13.79
C ARG A 108 -19.03 16.36 13.85
N SER A 109 -18.46 17.41 14.42
CA SER A 109 -19.12 18.72 14.56
C SER A 109 -19.44 19.34 13.20
N ILE A 110 -18.49 19.34 12.27
CA ILE A 110 -18.68 19.83 10.89
C ILE A 110 -19.80 19.07 10.17
N VAL A 111 -19.75 17.73 10.19
CA VAL A 111 -20.77 16.89 9.54
C VAL A 111 -22.15 17.15 10.16
N SER A 112 -22.25 17.19 11.49
CA SER A 112 -23.51 17.41 12.20
C SER A 112 -24.11 18.80 11.89
N ALA A 113 -23.29 19.85 11.90
CA ALA A 113 -23.74 21.21 11.60
C ALA A 113 -24.27 21.32 10.16
N PHE A 114 -23.55 20.75 9.20
CA PHE A 114 -23.92 20.78 7.79
C PHE A 114 -25.20 19.96 7.52
N GLU A 115 -25.34 18.79 8.12
CA GLU A 115 -26.54 17.96 7.99
C GLU A 115 -27.77 18.62 8.64
N LYS A 116 -27.60 19.36 9.75
CA LYS A 116 -28.66 20.12 10.35
C LYS A 116 -29.14 21.25 9.40
N ALA A 117 -28.20 22.01 8.84
CA ALA A 117 -28.55 23.07 7.88
C ALA A 117 -29.27 22.53 6.64
N ARG A 118 -28.85 21.37 6.12
CA ARG A 118 -29.52 20.72 4.99
C ARG A 118 -30.90 20.17 5.27
N LYS A 119 -31.23 19.88 6.51
CA LYS A 119 -32.62 19.52 6.89
C LYS A 119 -33.54 20.75 6.87
N GLU A 120 -33.01 21.93 7.15
CA GLU A 120 -33.75 23.19 7.12
C GLU A 120 -33.84 23.74 5.70
N ASP A 121 -32.76 23.67 4.93
CA ASP A 121 -32.66 24.07 3.52
C ASP A 121 -31.89 23.03 2.71
N PRO A 122 -32.55 22.15 1.92
CA PRO A 122 -31.90 21.14 1.10
C PRO A 122 -30.90 21.67 0.06
N GLU A 123 -31.03 22.93 -0.35
CA GLU A 123 -30.16 23.56 -1.36
C GLU A 123 -28.94 24.24 -0.72
N VAL A 124 -28.80 24.21 0.61
CA VAL A 124 -27.68 24.86 1.28
C VAL A 124 -26.35 24.23 0.81
N GLY A 125 -25.49 25.06 0.23
CA GLY A 125 -24.15 24.65 -0.25
C GLY A 125 -23.03 25.12 0.67
N VAL A 126 -23.31 26.08 1.58
CA VAL A 126 -22.32 26.72 2.44
C VAL A 126 -22.95 27.04 3.78
N ILE A 127 -22.24 26.80 4.87
CA ILE A 127 -22.61 27.25 6.23
C ILE A 127 -21.45 28.00 6.87
N VAL A 128 -21.73 28.78 7.91
CA VAL A 128 -20.68 29.31 8.80
C VAL A 128 -20.64 28.50 10.07
N PHE A 129 -19.48 27.93 10.38
CA PHE A 129 -19.24 27.13 11.56
C PHE A 129 -17.93 27.57 12.23
N GLU A 130 -18.00 27.93 13.50
CA GLU A 130 -16.87 28.47 14.28
C GLU A 130 -16.11 29.60 13.58
N GLY A 131 -16.84 30.50 12.93
CA GLY A 131 -16.26 31.65 12.21
C GLY A 131 -15.61 31.30 10.86
N SER A 132 -15.68 30.04 10.43
CA SER A 132 -15.15 29.57 9.15
C SER A 132 -16.27 29.18 8.20
N GLN A 133 -16.03 29.39 6.91
CA GLN A 133 -16.93 28.96 5.85
C GLN A 133 -16.74 27.46 5.57
N ILE A 134 -17.83 26.71 5.69
CA ILE A 134 -17.82 25.24 5.46
C ILE A 134 -18.69 24.94 4.24
N GLU A 135 -18.09 24.28 3.27
CA GLU A 135 -18.69 23.83 2.02
C GLU A 135 -18.70 22.31 1.94
N GLU A 136 -19.36 21.73 0.95
CA GLU A 136 -19.45 20.29 0.72
C GLU A 136 -18.08 19.59 0.69
N LEU A 137 -17.04 20.25 0.15
CA LEU A 137 -15.69 19.69 0.11
C LEU A 137 -15.11 19.46 1.53
N HIS A 138 -15.42 20.37 2.47
CA HIS A 138 -14.97 20.25 3.86
C HIS A 138 -15.72 19.12 4.57
N VAL A 139 -17.02 18.98 4.27
CA VAL A 139 -17.83 17.86 4.80
C VAL A 139 -17.35 16.52 4.25
N ALA A 140 -17.01 16.45 2.97
CA ALA A 140 -16.45 15.25 2.36
C ALA A 140 -15.10 14.85 2.99
N HIS A 141 -14.25 15.83 3.33
CA HIS A 141 -13.02 15.59 4.07
C HIS A 141 -13.30 15.10 5.49
N ALA A 142 -14.20 15.73 6.21
CA ALA A 142 -14.59 15.31 7.56
C ALA A 142 -15.14 13.87 7.58
N ARG A 143 -15.98 13.51 6.62
CA ARG A 143 -16.49 12.13 6.49
C ARG A 143 -15.39 11.10 6.26
N ARG A 144 -14.35 11.43 5.48
CA ARG A 144 -13.18 10.53 5.29
C ARG A 144 -12.43 10.27 6.60
N ILE A 145 -12.27 11.32 7.44
CA ILE A 145 -11.63 11.18 8.77
C ILE A 145 -12.44 10.20 9.64
N LEU A 146 -13.77 10.35 9.65
CA LEU A 146 -14.64 9.46 10.43
C LEU A 146 -14.70 8.02 9.87
N GLU A 147 -14.59 7.87 8.56
CA GLU A 147 -14.50 6.55 7.94
C GLU A 147 -13.18 5.84 8.29
N ALA A 148 -12.07 6.58 8.31
CA ALA A 148 -10.79 6.03 8.75
C ALA A 148 -10.84 5.54 10.21
N GLU A 149 -11.45 6.33 11.14
CA GLU A 149 -11.68 5.90 12.53
C GLU A 149 -12.46 4.57 12.59
N LYS A 150 -13.54 4.48 11.83
CA LYS A 150 -14.39 3.28 11.80
C LYS A 150 -13.61 2.06 11.34
N LEU A 151 -12.84 2.18 10.26
CA LEU A 151 -12.00 1.09 9.74
C LEU A 151 -10.93 0.66 10.75
N ILE A 152 -10.27 1.63 11.43
CA ILE A 152 -9.28 1.34 12.46
C ILE A 152 -9.91 0.57 13.61
N MET A 153 -11.11 0.97 14.06
CA MET A 153 -11.84 0.28 15.12
C MET A 153 -12.27 -1.15 14.72
N GLU A 154 -12.67 -1.36 13.46
CA GLU A 154 -13.02 -2.68 12.94
C GLU A 154 -11.80 -3.60 12.94
N VAL A 155 -10.68 -3.15 12.40
CA VAL A 155 -9.42 -3.92 12.40
C VAL A 155 -8.92 -4.22 13.82
N SER A 156 -9.06 -3.27 14.75
CA SER A 156 -8.66 -3.48 16.15
C SER A 156 -9.51 -4.55 16.83
N LYS A 157 -10.81 -4.60 16.57
CA LYS A 157 -11.72 -5.65 17.10
C LYS A 157 -11.38 -7.03 16.55
N ASP A 158 -11.07 -7.11 15.25
CA ASP A 158 -10.66 -8.37 14.62
C ASP A 158 -9.32 -8.86 15.21
N ASN A 159 -8.40 -7.97 15.54
CA ASN A 159 -7.14 -8.32 16.20
C ASN A 159 -7.31 -8.74 17.67
N GLU A 160 -8.29 -8.18 18.39
CA GLU A 160 -8.61 -8.63 19.76
C GLU A 160 -9.33 -9.99 19.76
N SER A 161 -10.05 -10.33 18.69
CA SER A 161 -10.75 -11.60 18.55
C SER A 161 -9.88 -12.75 18.04
N ILE A 162 -8.62 -12.47 17.64
CA ILE A 162 -7.60 -13.48 17.34
C ILE A 162 -6.63 -13.51 18.53
N PRO A 163 -6.84 -14.36 19.54
CA PRO A 163 -5.77 -14.65 20.48
C PRO A 163 -4.68 -15.32 19.66
N ILE A 164 -3.57 -14.64 19.42
CA ILE A 164 -2.34 -15.30 18.98
C ILE A 164 -1.81 -16.07 20.20
N GLU A 165 -2.56 -17.04 20.66
CA GLU A 165 -2.02 -18.15 21.41
C GLU A 165 -1.22 -18.98 20.40
N VAL A 166 0.07 -18.72 20.34
CA VAL A 166 1.03 -19.65 19.73
C VAL A 166 1.01 -20.91 20.59
N LYS A 167 -0.05 -21.70 20.46
CA LYS A 167 -0.04 -23.08 20.98
C LYS A 167 0.86 -23.86 20.03
N SER A 168 2.05 -24.16 20.52
CA SER A 168 2.89 -25.20 19.91
C SER A 168 2.02 -26.45 19.75
N GLY A 169 1.58 -26.73 18.50
CA GLY A 169 0.69 -27.86 18.23
C GLY A 169 -0.59 -27.54 17.46
N SER A 170 -0.89 -26.29 17.13
CA SER A 170 -2.05 -25.95 16.31
C SER A 170 -1.91 -26.47 14.88
N LYS A 171 -2.95 -27.16 14.40
CA LYS A 171 -3.07 -27.72 13.05
C LYS A 171 -3.08 -26.67 11.93
N TYR A 172 -3.14 -25.38 12.27
CA TYR A 172 -3.15 -24.23 11.36
C TYR A 172 -2.05 -23.25 11.77
N LYS A 173 -0.83 -23.45 11.23
CA LYS A 173 0.20 -22.43 11.26
C LYS A 173 -0.20 -21.32 10.26
N ILE A 174 -0.41 -20.11 10.76
CA ILE A 174 -0.73 -18.91 9.95
C ILE A 174 0.50 -18.39 9.19
N GLY A 175 1.58 -19.12 9.16
CA GLY A 175 2.84 -18.82 8.51
C GLY A 175 4.00 -19.47 9.25
N ASN A 176 5.21 -19.25 8.75
CA ASN A 176 6.44 -19.65 9.40
C ASN A 176 7.30 -18.39 9.57
N PHE A 177 7.88 -18.20 10.76
CA PHE A 177 8.91 -17.22 10.98
C PHE A 177 10.28 -17.75 10.52
N PHE A 178 11.25 -16.86 10.37
CA PHE A 178 12.60 -17.25 9.92
C PHE A 178 13.20 -18.34 10.81
N GLU A 179 12.94 -18.28 12.12
CA GLU A 179 13.41 -19.22 13.13
C GLU A 179 12.77 -20.63 13.03
N ASP A 180 11.66 -20.73 12.31
CA ASP A 180 10.99 -22.02 12.06
C ASP A 180 11.68 -22.82 10.95
N PHE A 181 12.63 -22.23 10.21
CA PHE A 181 13.34 -22.89 9.12
C PHE A 181 14.69 -23.44 9.58
N SER A 182 15.04 -24.62 9.06
CA SER A 182 16.35 -25.24 9.30
C SER A 182 17.03 -25.59 7.98
N MET A 183 18.37 -25.56 7.98
CA MET A 183 19.14 -25.93 6.79
C MET A 183 18.83 -27.37 6.37
N GLY A 184 18.52 -27.57 5.08
CA GLY A 184 18.12 -28.84 4.52
C GLY A 184 16.67 -29.24 4.72
N GLN A 185 15.84 -28.38 5.34
CA GLN A 185 14.41 -28.62 5.50
C GLN A 185 13.72 -28.68 4.15
N LYS A 186 12.89 -29.71 3.95
CA LYS A 186 12.00 -29.82 2.79
C LYS A 186 10.63 -29.23 3.14
N ILE A 187 10.20 -28.25 2.37
CA ILE A 187 8.88 -27.64 2.50
C ILE A 187 7.98 -28.23 1.43
N SER A 188 6.89 -28.88 1.87
CA SER A 188 5.85 -29.38 0.97
C SER A 188 4.67 -28.41 0.99
N HIS A 189 4.38 -27.79 -0.15
CA HIS A 189 3.24 -26.87 -0.27
C HIS A 189 1.93 -27.68 -0.30
N ALA A 190 0.95 -27.25 0.49
CA ALA A 190 -0.33 -27.96 0.61
C ALA A 190 -1.21 -27.85 -0.65
N THR A 191 -0.99 -26.81 -1.47
CA THR A 191 -1.78 -26.57 -2.70
C THR A 191 -0.83 -26.49 -3.89
N PRO A 192 -0.74 -27.53 -4.72
CA PRO A 192 0.02 -27.47 -5.96
C PRO A 192 -0.62 -26.48 -6.93
N ARG A 193 0.21 -25.75 -7.68
CA ARG A 193 -0.22 -24.88 -8.76
C ARG A 193 0.42 -25.33 -10.06
N THR A 194 -0.41 -25.52 -11.08
CA THR A 194 0.06 -25.76 -12.44
C THR A 194 0.46 -24.43 -13.07
N ILE A 195 1.67 -24.35 -13.59
CA ILE A 195 2.14 -23.21 -14.37
C ILE A 195 1.71 -23.44 -15.82
N THR A 196 1.02 -22.50 -16.38
CA THR A 196 0.51 -22.57 -17.78
C THR A 196 1.35 -21.70 -18.71
N LEU A 197 1.24 -21.93 -20.01
CA LEU A 197 1.83 -21.03 -21.01
C LEU A 197 1.30 -19.59 -20.89
N GLY A 198 0.07 -19.43 -20.38
CA GLY A 198 -0.51 -18.11 -20.10
C GLY A 198 0.23 -17.37 -19.00
N ASP A 199 0.61 -18.06 -17.93
CA ASP A 199 1.42 -17.48 -16.85
C ASP A 199 2.79 -17.02 -17.35
N CYS A 200 3.45 -17.84 -18.17
CA CYS A 200 4.74 -17.51 -18.79
C CYS A 200 4.63 -16.31 -19.75
N SER A 201 3.59 -16.29 -20.57
CA SER A 201 3.35 -15.20 -21.53
C SER A 201 3.06 -13.88 -20.80
N LEU A 202 2.24 -13.92 -19.75
CA LEU A 202 1.92 -12.75 -18.95
C LEU A 202 3.17 -12.23 -18.22
N TYR A 203 3.95 -13.11 -17.63
CA TYR A 203 5.20 -12.74 -16.96
C TYR A 203 6.19 -12.09 -17.94
N THR A 204 6.37 -12.69 -19.11
CA THR A 204 7.24 -12.14 -20.16
C THR A 204 6.73 -10.77 -20.65
N ALA A 205 5.42 -10.58 -20.76
CA ALA A 205 4.82 -9.31 -21.19
C ALA A 205 4.98 -8.19 -20.14
N LEU A 206 4.94 -8.52 -18.86
CA LEU A 206 5.02 -7.54 -17.76
C LEU A 206 6.46 -7.19 -17.36
N TYR A 207 7.33 -8.19 -17.32
CA TYR A 207 8.68 -8.03 -16.76
C TYR A 207 9.79 -8.13 -17.81
N GLY A 208 9.45 -8.60 -18.99
CA GLY A 208 10.39 -8.90 -20.07
C GLY A 208 11.30 -10.08 -19.72
N SER A 209 11.48 -11.01 -20.64
CA SER A 209 12.54 -12.02 -20.50
C SER A 209 13.79 -11.49 -21.20
N ARG A 210 14.85 -11.25 -20.44
CA ARG A 210 16.15 -10.85 -21.01
C ARG A 210 16.89 -12.02 -21.65
N TYR A 211 16.41 -13.23 -21.42
CA TYR A 211 17.03 -14.44 -21.94
C TYR A 211 16.12 -15.14 -22.93
N ALA A 212 16.57 -15.21 -24.18
CA ALA A 212 15.77 -15.73 -25.30
C ALA A 212 15.28 -17.18 -25.09
N LEU A 213 15.92 -17.94 -24.21
CA LEU A 213 15.54 -19.31 -23.86
C LEU A 213 14.11 -19.39 -23.30
N HIS A 214 13.69 -18.41 -22.52
CA HIS A 214 12.37 -18.39 -21.87
C HIS A 214 11.27 -17.73 -22.74
N SER A 215 11.64 -17.06 -23.82
CA SER A 215 10.71 -16.28 -24.66
C SER A 215 10.65 -16.71 -26.11
N SER A 216 11.57 -17.58 -26.58
CA SER A 216 11.65 -18.05 -27.96
C SER A 216 11.70 -19.56 -28.05
N SER A 217 10.63 -20.16 -28.56
CA SER A 217 10.57 -21.60 -28.82
C SER A 217 11.60 -22.04 -29.88
N GLU A 218 11.92 -21.19 -30.84
CA GLU A 218 12.95 -21.49 -31.85
C GLU A 218 14.35 -21.52 -31.24
N PHE A 219 14.66 -20.60 -30.33
CA PHE A 219 15.93 -20.62 -29.62
C PHE A 219 16.05 -21.85 -28.70
N ALA A 220 14.98 -22.22 -28.02
CA ALA A 220 14.94 -23.42 -27.19
C ALA A 220 15.20 -24.70 -28.03
N LYS A 221 14.61 -24.79 -29.21
CA LYS A 221 14.86 -25.92 -30.15
C LYS A 221 16.32 -25.99 -30.63
N GLN A 222 16.96 -24.84 -30.88
CA GLN A 222 18.39 -24.80 -31.23
C GLN A 222 19.27 -25.38 -30.12
N LEU A 223 18.81 -25.27 -28.85
CA LEU A 223 19.47 -25.88 -27.71
C LEU A 223 18.99 -27.32 -27.41
N SER A 224 18.30 -27.96 -28.34
CA SER A 224 17.76 -29.32 -28.24
C SER A 224 16.71 -29.49 -27.14
N LEU A 225 16.04 -28.42 -26.72
CA LEU A 225 14.90 -28.47 -25.82
C LEU A 225 13.60 -28.64 -26.59
N LYS A 226 12.65 -29.37 -26.04
CA LYS A 226 11.32 -29.57 -26.66
C LYS A 226 10.49 -28.28 -26.66
N GLU A 227 10.59 -27.52 -25.58
CA GLU A 227 9.84 -26.28 -25.33
C GLU A 227 10.73 -25.30 -24.57
N SER A 228 10.35 -24.02 -24.58
CA SER A 228 10.99 -23.01 -23.74
C SER A 228 10.76 -23.36 -22.26
N PRO A 229 11.81 -23.42 -21.43
CA PRO A 229 11.64 -23.62 -20.00
C PRO A 229 10.96 -22.40 -19.35
N VAL A 230 10.31 -22.64 -18.23
CA VAL A 230 9.71 -21.58 -17.43
C VAL A 230 10.83 -20.69 -16.86
N ASP A 231 10.61 -19.39 -16.84
CA ASP A 231 11.54 -18.44 -16.25
C ASP A 231 11.74 -18.71 -14.75
N ASP A 232 12.98 -18.75 -14.30
CA ASP A 232 13.33 -19.08 -12.91
C ASP A 232 12.75 -18.08 -11.91
N PHE A 233 12.68 -16.80 -12.28
CA PHE A 233 12.06 -15.79 -11.42
C PHE A 233 10.55 -15.95 -11.34
N LEU A 234 9.89 -16.41 -12.40
CA LEU A 234 8.47 -16.77 -12.33
C LEU A 234 8.26 -17.94 -11.36
N LEU A 235 9.10 -18.98 -11.46
CA LEU A 235 9.08 -20.12 -10.54
C LEU A 235 9.30 -19.68 -9.11
N PHE A 236 10.30 -18.83 -8.87
CA PHE A 236 10.60 -18.27 -7.56
C PHE A 236 9.40 -17.49 -6.99
N ASN A 237 8.83 -16.56 -7.77
CA ASN A 237 7.67 -15.78 -7.33
C ASN A 237 6.45 -16.66 -7.02
N ILE A 238 6.21 -17.73 -7.79
CA ILE A 238 5.11 -18.66 -7.52
C ILE A 238 5.37 -19.49 -6.26
N ALA A 239 6.61 -19.90 -6.02
CA ALA A 239 6.98 -20.72 -4.86
C ALA A 239 6.95 -19.92 -3.55
N PHE A 240 7.38 -18.66 -3.57
CA PHE A 240 7.57 -17.83 -2.38
C PHE A 240 6.55 -16.68 -2.26
N GLY A 241 5.81 -16.36 -3.30
CA GLY A 241 4.82 -15.27 -3.33
C GLY A 241 3.43 -15.64 -2.79
N LYS A 242 3.34 -16.70 -1.99
CA LYS A 242 2.08 -17.13 -1.36
C LYS A 242 2.10 -16.91 0.14
#